data_b4a5f85c6caea4b727ca5d4c71f5b634
#
_entry.id   b4a5f85c6caea4b727ca5d4c71f5b634
#
_cell.length_a   1.000
_cell.length_b   1.000
_cell.length_c   1.000
_cell.angle_alpha   90.00
_cell.angle_beta   90.00
_cell.angle_gamma   90.00
#
_symmetry.space_group_name_H-M   'P 1'
#
loop_
_entity.id
_entity.type
_entity.pdbx_description
1 polymer ?
#
loop_
_entity_poly.entity_id
_entity_poly.type
_entity_poly.pdbx_seq_one_letter_code
_entity_poly.pdbx_strand_id
1 'polypeptide(L)'
;MTVALVQMDIAWGDTRANIRTAERLMLSAARSDLYVLPEMWNTGVNPDPRSLPPLRFAQAQAEAPCPLQWMQQMADRLDAAVAGSMAVSLPDGTYRNRLYFVEPHETVNGKWLNGKWYDKHHLFSYGGETEHFTPGGEQVTVEWRGVRFRLSVCYDLRFPLWLRNRDDYDALICVASWPSVRMHAWKVLLQARAIENQCYVLGVNRIGHDPYCDYSGGTTLVDPFGQPTSCPDHEACVLTQTLDLKRLRSFRRKFPVLEEMDAIPQVLT
;
A
#
# COMPACT_ATOMS: atom_id res chain seq x y z
N MET A 1 15.78 5.02 -7.85
CA MET A 1 14.88 3.86 -7.74
C MET A 1 13.63 4.14 -8.53
N THR A 2 13.19 3.21 -9.37
CA THR A 2 11.96 3.36 -10.16
C THR A 2 10.81 2.60 -9.50
N VAL A 3 9.64 3.22 -9.37
CA VAL A 3 8.44 2.64 -8.78
C VAL A 3 7.29 2.64 -9.78
N ALA A 4 6.45 1.60 -9.76
CA ALA A 4 5.26 1.43 -10.59
C ALA A 4 4.02 1.31 -9.69
N LEU A 5 3.12 2.29 -9.78
CA LEU A 5 1.89 2.36 -9.00
C LEU A 5 0.73 1.88 -9.88
N VAL A 6 0.07 0.80 -9.48
CA VAL A 6 -0.92 0.11 -10.30
C VAL A 6 -2.33 0.58 -9.96
N GLN A 7 -2.94 1.37 -10.84
CA GLN A 7 -4.36 1.72 -10.77
C GLN A 7 -5.17 0.69 -11.57
N MET A 8 -5.94 -0.14 -10.89
CA MET A 8 -6.70 -1.21 -11.52
C MET A 8 -8.15 -1.23 -11.06
N ASP A 9 -9.02 -1.76 -11.90
CA ASP A 9 -10.34 -2.20 -11.48
C ASP A 9 -10.21 -3.53 -10.72
N ILE A 10 -10.94 -3.65 -9.63
CA ILE A 10 -10.95 -4.84 -8.79
C ILE A 10 -12.30 -5.53 -8.94
N ALA A 11 -12.32 -6.66 -9.63
CA ALA A 11 -13.50 -7.51 -9.72
C ALA A 11 -13.85 -8.06 -8.33
N TRP A 12 -15.07 -7.74 -7.86
CA TRP A 12 -15.53 -8.07 -6.51
C TRP A 12 -15.51 -9.58 -6.25
N GLY A 13 -14.73 -10.02 -5.27
CA GLY A 13 -14.60 -11.41 -4.86
C GLY A 13 -13.89 -12.34 -5.85
N ASP A 14 -13.50 -11.86 -7.04
CA ASP A 14 -12.84 -12.70 -8.06
C ASP A 14 -11.32 -12.54 -8.05
N THR A 15 -10.68 -13.25 -7.13
CA THR A 15 -9.20 -13.26 -7.00
C THR A 15 -8.50 -13.66 -8.30
N ARG A 16 -9.07 -14.59 -9.10
CA ARG A 16 -8.43 -15.03 -10.34
C ARG A 16 -8.44 -13.93 -11.41
N ALA A 17 -9.56 -13.22 -11.56
CA ALA A 17 -9.66 -12.08 -12.46
C ALA A 17 -8.71 -10.96 -12.04
N ASN A 18 -8.62 -10.69 -10.73
CA ASN A 18 -7.76 -9.64 -10.19
C ASN A 18 -6.28 -9.96 -10.38
N ILE A 19 -5.86 -11.21 -10.17
CA ILE A 19 -4.50 -11.67 -10.48
C ILE A 19 -4.16 -11.43 -11.97
N ARG A 20 -5.04 -11.85 -12.89
CA ARG A 20 -4.81 -11.64 -14.34
C ARG A 20 -4.69 -10.16 -14.70
N THR A 21 -5.53 -9.32 -14.09
CA THR A 21 -5.51 -7.86 -14.32
C THR A 21 -4.23 -7.24 -13.80
N ALA A 22 -3.83 -7.56 -12.56
CA ALA A 22 -2.60 -7.08 -11.96
C ALA A 22 -1.36 -7.52 -12.78
N GLU A 23 -1.27 -8.80 -13.16
CA GLU A 23 -0.16 -9.33 -13.95
C GLU A 23 -0.03 -8.61 -15.30
N ARG A 24 -1.15 -8.46 -16.03
CA ARG A 24 -1.16 -7.77 -17.33
C ARG A 24 -0.67 -6.33 -17.18
N LEU A 25 -1.12 -5.59 -16.18
CA LEU A 25 -0.72 -4.21 -15.94
C LEU A 25 0.76 -4.12 -15.54
N MET A 26 1.21 -4.95 -14.60
CA MET A 26 2.60 -4.95 -14.17
C MET A 26 3.56 -5.28 -15.31
N LEU A 27 3.21 -6.25 -16.17
CA LEU A 27 4.04 -6.64 -17.32
C LEU A 27 4.01 -5.61 -18.47
N SER A 28 2.98 -4.76 -18.54
CA SER A 28 2.92 -3.67 -19.52
C SER A 28 3.69 -2.43 -19.10
N ALA A 29 4.05 -2.32 -17.82
CA ALA A 29 4.79 -1.19 -17.28
C ALA A 29 6.28 -1.22 -17.67
N ALA A 30 6.91 -0.05 -17.66
CA ALA A 30 8.37 0.01 -17.72
C ALA A 30 8.98 -0.71 -16.50
N ARG A 31 10.15 -1.36 -16.72
CA ARG A 31 10.84 -2.09 -15.65
C ARG A 31 11.04 -1.19 -14.44
N SER A 32 10.61 -1.67 -13.30
CA SER A 32 10.62 -0.92 -12.03
C SER A 32 11.24 -1.77 -10.91
N ASP A 33 11.71 -1.10 -9.87
CA ASP A 33 12.29 -1.76 -8.69
C ASP A 33 11.23 -2.15 -7.66
N LEU A 34 10.04 -1.52 -7.72
CA LEU A 34 8.90 -1.75 -6.82
C LEU A 34 7.59 -1.58 -7.60
N TYR A 35 6.68 -2.53 -7.43
CA TYR A 35 5.29 -2.46 -7.92
C TYR A 35 4.34 -2.40 -6.73
N VAL A 36 3.41 -1.45 -6.74
CA VAL A 36 2.45 -1.27 -5.65
C VAL A 36 1.03 -1.46 -6.16
N LEU A 37 0.32 -2.41 -5.58
CA LEU A 37 -1.09 -2.75 -5.85
C LEU A 37 -2.00 -2.04 -4.83
N PRO A 38 -3.30 -1.84 -5.13
CA PRO A 38 -4.26 -1.19 -4.23
C PRO A 38 -4.53 -1.96 -2.93
N GLU A 39 -5.40 -1.38 -2.08
CA GLU A 39 -5.95 -2.04 -0.89
C GLU A 39 -6.87 -3.20 -1.28
N MET A 40 -6.69 -4.35 -0.60
CA MET A 40 -7.42 -5.60 -0.84
C MET A 40 -7.56 -5.93 -2.34
N TRP A 41 -6.44 -5.76 -3.06
CA TRP A 41 -6.37 -5.84 -4.52
C TRP A 41 -6.91 -7.15 -5.10
N ASN A 42 -6.91 -8.24 -4.32
CA ASN A 42 -7.31 -9.57 -4.74
C ASN A 42 -8.82 -9.83 -4.63
N THR A 43 -9.55 -9.11 -3.75
CA THR A 43 -10.97 -9.37 -3.49
C THR A 43 -11.86 -8.13 -3.52
N GLY A 44 -11.30 -6.93 -3.37
CA GLY A 44 -12.02 -5.73 -2.98
C GLY A 44 -12.23 -5.65 -1.46
N VAL A 45 -12.54 -4.45 -0.96
CA VAL A 45 -12.73 -4.19 0.48
C VAL A 45 -14.14 -4.60 0.90
N ASN A 46 -14.24 -5.77 1.52
CA ASN A 46 -15.47 -6.21 2.14
C ASN A 46 -15.40 -5.99 3.66
N PRO A 47 -16.37 -5.24 4.26
CA PRO A 47 -16.43 -5.07 5.71
C PRO A 47 -16.56 -6.40 6.46
N ASP A 48 -17.27 -7.40 5.91
CA ASP A 48 -17.32 -8.75 6.49
C ASP A 48 -16.38 -9.72 5.74
N PRO A 49 -15.18 -9.98 6.27
CA PRO A 49 -14.21 -10.86 5.62
C PRO A 49 -14.67 -12.31 5.55
N ARG A 50 -15.73 -12.70 6.29
CA ARG A 50 -16.29 -14.06 6.26
C ARG A 50 -17.09 -14.33 5.00
N SER A 51 -17.60 -13.29 4.35
CA SER A 51 -18.38 -13.40 3.11
C SER A 51 -17.52 -13.54 1.86
N LEU A 52 -16.25 -13.15 1.94
CA LEU A 52 -15.23 -13.38 0.90
C LEU A 52 -14.08 -14.18 1.52
N PRO A 53 -13.47 -15.15 0.80
CA PRO A 53 -12.43 -15.97 1.38
C PRO A 53 -11.20 -15.14 1.75
N PRO A 54 -10.91 -14.92 3.04
CA PRO A 54 -9.68 -14.28 3.47
C PRO A 54 -8.51 -15.22 3.24
N LEU A 55 -7.33 -14.67 3.00
CA LEU A 55 -6.10 -15.44 2.96
C LEU A 55 -5.80 -16.00 4.35
N ARG A 56 -5.88 -17.30 4.54
CA ARG A 56 -5.48 -17.92 5.79
C ARG A 56 -3.96 -18.01 5.86
N PHE A 57 -3.37 -17.49 6.92
CA PHE A 57 -1.92 -17.47 7.08
C PHE A 57 -1.25 -18.84 6.95
N ALA A 58 -1.89 -19.89 7.51
CA ALA A 58 -1.40 -21.27 7.41
C ALA A 58 -1.75 -21.98 6.08
N GLN A 59 -2.75 -21.51 5.34
CA GLN A 59 -3.24 -22.11 4.09
C GLN A 59 -2.83 -21.34 2.85
N ALA A 60 -2.17 -20.19 3.00
CA ALA A 60 -1.64 -19.39 1.90
C ALA A 60 -0.74 -20.19 0.94
N GLN A 61 -0.31 -21.37 1.36
CA GLN A 61 0.57 -22.27 0.61
C GLN A 61 -0.15 -23.41 -0.14
N ALA A 62 -1.45 -23.63 0.09
CA ALA A 62 -2.10 -24.88 -0.37
C ALA A 62 -3.19 -24.73 -1.44
N GLU A 63 -3.83 -23.58 -1.59
CA GLU A 63 -4.93 -23.40 -2.54
C GLU A 63 -4.56 -22.42 -3.67
N ALA A 64 -4.53 -22.93 -4.90
CA ALA A 64 -4.29 -22.13 -6.11
C ALA A 64 -5.59 -21.42 -6.57
N PRO A 65 -5.52 -20.12 -6.96
CA PRO A 65 -4.34 -19.27 -6.92
C PRO A 65 -4.20 -18.56 -5.57
N CYS A 66 -3.11 -18.81 -4.85
CA CYS A 66 -2.78 -18.08 -3.64
C CYS A 66 -2.22 -16.70 -4.01
N PRO A 67 -2.87 -15.57 -3.64
CA PRO A 67 -2.42 -14.23 -4.04
C PRO A 67 -1.01 -13.91 -3.54
N LEU A 68 -0.66 -14.35 -2.34
CA LEU A 68 0.65 -14.10 -1.77
C LEU A 68 1.76 -14.87 -2.51
N GLN A 69 1.50 -16.13 -2.88
CA GLN A 69 2.43 -16.90 -3.72
C GLN A 69 2.58 -16.27 -5.11
N TRP A 70 1.49 -15.74 -5.68
CA TRP A 70 1.55 -15.03 -6.94
C TRP A 70 2.39 -13.74 -6.80
N MET A 71 2.24 -12.98 -5.72
CA MET A 71 3.10 -11.79 -5.47
C MET A 71 4.57 -12.18 -5.44
N GLN A 72 4.91 -13.32 -4.79
CA GLN A 72 6.29 -13.83 -4.79
C GLN A 72 6.78 -14.22 -6.19
N GLN A 73 5.97 -14.95 -6.95
CA GLN A 73 6.31 -15.32 -8.33
C GLN A 73 6.56 -14.07 -9.21
N MET A 74 5.75 -13.04 -9.02
CA MET A 74 5.94 -11.77 -9.74
C MET A 74 7.18 -11.02 -9.27
N ALA A 75 7.46 -11.01 -7.96
CA ALA A 75 8.68 -10.41 -7.42
C ALA A 75 9.93 -11.09 -8.00
N ASP A 76 9.95 -12.42 -8.00
CA ASP A 76 11.05 -13.22 -8.56
C ASP A 76 11.22 -13.01 -10.08
N ARG A 77 10.09 -13.03 -10.81
CA ARG A 77 10.07 -12.85 -12.28
C ARG A 77 10.56 -11.48 -12.72
N LEU A 78 10.20 -10.42 -11.96
CA LEU A 78 10.52 -9.04 -12.30
C LEU A 78 11.83 -8.56 -11.67
N ASP A 79 12.43 -9.35 -10.77
CA ASP A 79 13.53 -8.92 -9.88
C ASP A 79 13.20 -7.58 -9.21
N ALA A 80 12.01 -7.48 -8.61
CA ALA A 80 11.45 -6.26 -8.04
C ALA A 80 10.57 -6.58 -6.83
N ALA A 81 10.45 -5.67 -5.87
CA ALA A 81 9.49 -5.85 -4.81
C ALA A 81 8.04 -5.65 -5.29
N VAL A 82 7.10 -6.35 -4.65
CA VAL A 82 5.66 -6.21 -4.89
C VAL A 82 4.97 -5.92 -3.56
N ALA A 83 4.21 -4.82 -3.51
CA ALA A 83 3.46 -4.44 -2.32
C ALA A 83 1.95 -4.36 -2.62
N GLY A 84 1.10 -4.71 -1.64
CA GLY A 84 -0.36 -4.63 -1.77
C GLY A 84 -1.05 -5.24 -0.56
N SER A 85 -2.25 -4.76 -0.19
CA SER A 85 -2.92 -5.33 0.97
C SER A 85 -3.96 -6.38 0.62
N MET A 86 -4.21 -7.27 1.58
CA MET A 86 -5.18 -8.36 1.51
C MET A 86 -5.85 -8.56 2.87
N ALA A 87 -7.08 -9.11 2.85
CA ALA A 87 -7.70 -9.63 4.05
C ALA A 87 -7.02 -10.94 4.47
N VAL A 88 -6.60 -11.04 5.73
CA VAL A 88 -5.91 -12.20 6.28
C VAL A 88 -6.62 -12.70 7.52
N SER A 89 -6.86 -14.01 7.58
CA SER A 89 -7.32 -14.71 8.79
C SER A 89 -6.11 -15.23 9.57
N LEU A 90 -6.00 -14.89 10.84
CA LEU A 90 -4.94 -15.35 11.71
C LEU A 90 -5.34 -16.65 12.47
N PRO A 91 -4.37 -17.39 13.03
CA PRO A 91 -4.65 -18.62 13.77
C PRO A 91 -5.53 -18.43 15.02
N ASP A 92 -5.53 -17.23 15.60
CA ASP A 92 -6.38 -16.83 16.73
C ASP A 92 -7.83 -16.52 16.34
N GLY A 93 -8.18 -16.67 15.06
CA GLY A 93 -9.52 -16.40 14.52
C GLY A 93 -9.77 -14.92 14.18
N THR A 94 -8.81 -14.04 14.39
CA THR A 94 -8.94 -12.62 14.04
C THR A 94 -8.63 -12.36 12.57
N TYR A 95 -9.12 -11.22 12.06
CA TYR A 95 -8.87 -10.78 10.69
C TYR A 95 -8.04 -9.50 10.68
N ARG A 96 -7.16 -9.37 9.67
CA ARG A 96 -6.34 -8.18 9.45
C ARG A 96 -6.50 -7.70 8.01
N ASN A 97 -6.49 -6.38 7.82
CA ASN A 97 -6.19 -5.76 6.54
C ASN A 97 -4.67 -5.59 6.50
N ARG A 98 -3.98 -6.54 5.85
CA ARG A 98 -2.53 -6.67 5.88
C ARG A 98 -1.90 -6.28 4.57
N LEU A 99 -1.05 -5.25 4.60
CA LEU A 99 -0.20 -4.86 3.49
C LEU A 99 1.09 -5.68 3.54
N TYR A 100 1.31 -6.50 2.53
CA TYR A 100 2.56 -7.22 2.35
C TYR A 100 3.55 -6.41 1.51
N PHE A 101 4.82 -6.50 1.85
CA PHE A 101 5.94 -6.04 1.04
C PHE A 101 6.81 -7.24 0.72
N VAL A 102 6.72 -7.72 -0.51
CA VAL A 102 7.31 -8.99 -0.97
C VAL A 102 8.54 -8.69 -1.80
N GLU A 103 9.71 -9.09 -1.30
CA GLU A 103 10.97 -8.97 -2.04
C GLU A 103 11.22 -10.22 -2.90
N PRO A 104 12.01 -10.14 -3.97
CA PRO A 104 12.39 -11.33 -4.73
C PRO A 104 13.22 -12.28 -3.87
N HIS A 105 13.05 -13.59 -4.09
CA HIS A 105 13.79 -14.67 -3.44
C HIS A 105 13.63 -14.78 -1.92
N GLU A 106 12.53 -14.25 -1.36
CA GLU A 106 12.24 -14.36 0.08
C GLU A 106 11.77 -15.76 0.53
N THR A 107 11.55 -16.68 -0.40
CA THR A 107 11.14 -18.05 -0.05
C THR A 107 12.29 -19.05 -0.20
N VAL A 108 12.50 -19.87 0.85
CA VAL A 108 13.35 -21.08 0.77
C VAL A 108 12.48 -22.29 1.02
N ASN A 109 12.46 -23.25 0.10
CA ASN A 109 11.63 -24.46 0.15
C ASN A 109 10.13 -24.14 0.33
N GLY A 110 9.64 -23.06 -0.27
CA GLY A 110 8.23 -22.66 -0.18
C GLY A 110 7.81 -22.07 1.16
N LYS A 111 8.76 -21.81 2.07
CA LYS A 111 8.48 -21.12 3.34
C LYS A 111 9.02 -19.69 3.26
N TRP A 112 8.22 -18.72 3.68
CA TRP A 112 8.62 -17.33 3.85
C TRP A 112 9.70 -17.21 4.93
N LEU A 113 10.83 -16.58 4.61
CA LEU A 113 11.94 -16.42 5.54
C LEU A 113 11.77 -15.21 6.46
N ASN A 114 11.31 -14.07 5.92
CA ASN A 114 11.17 -12.82 6.66
C ASN A 114 9.99 -12.01 6.08
N GLY A 115 8.77 -12.39 6.39
CA GLY A 115 7.60 -11.66 5.91
C GLY A 115 7.61 -10.21 6.41
N LYS A 116 7.71 -9.25 5.52
CA LYS A 116 7.54 -7.83 5.81
C LYS A 116 6.09 -7.47 5.53
N TRP A 117 5.35 -7.11 6.59
CA TRP A 117 3.95 -6.72 6.47
C TRP A 117 3.59 -5.64 7.48
N TYR A 118 2.53 -4.93 7.17
CA TYR A 118 1.90 -3.95 8.04
C TYR A 118 0.42 -4.27 8.16
N ASP A 119 -0.08 -4.39 9.38
CA ASP A 119 -1.51 -4.52 9.66
C ASP A 119 -2.09 -3.12 9.85
N LYS A 120 -3.13 -2.78 9.07
CA LYS A 120 -3.81 -1.48 9.12
C LYS A 120 -4.15 -1.09 10.56
N HIS A 121 -3.66 0.07 10.98
CA HIS A 121 -3.87 0.55 12.35
C HIS A 121 -5.23 1.23 12.52
N HIS A 122 -5.58 2.16 11.63
CA HIS A 122 -6.84 2.86 11.70
C HIS A 122 -7.87 2.17 10.81
N LEU A 123 -8.73 1.37 11.42
CA LEU A 123 -9.84 0.72 10.73
C LEU A 123 -10.92 1.74 10.41
N PHE A 124 -11.55 1.58 9.23
CA PHE A 124 -12.62 2.48 8.77
C PHE A 124 -13.95 2.11 9.42
N SER A 125 -14.20 2.64 10.62
CA SER A 125 -15.41 2.35 11.43
C SER A 125 -16.71 2.72 10.72
N TYR A 126 -16.74 3.84 9.99
CA TYR A 126 -17.91 4.25 9.21
C TYR A 126 -18.32 3.22 8.14
N GLY A 127 -17.35 2.43 7.62
CA GLY A 127 -17.60 1.34 6.68
C GLY A 127 -17.74 -0.02 7.34
N GLY A 128 -17.86 -0.11 8.66
CA GLY A 128 -18.06 -1.38 9.39
C GLY A 128 -16.78 -2.22 9.57
N GLU A 129 -15.61 -1.74 9.16
CA GLU A 129 -14.36 -2.52 9.23
C GLU A 129 -14.03 -2.93 10.68
N THR A 130 -14.34 -2.07 11.66
CA THR A 130 -14.11 -2.34 13.09
C THR A 130 -14.96 -3.46 13.70
N GLU A 131 -16.01 -3.90 13.00
CA GLU A 131 -16.87 -4.98 13.47
C GLU A 131 -16.24 -6.37 13.27
N HIS A 132 -15.32 -6.46 12.32
CA HIS A 132 -14.78 -7.76 11.89
C HIS A 132 -13.26 -7.80 11.85
N PHE A 133 -12.59 -6.69 11.62
CA PHE A 133 -11.13 -6.62 11.59
C PHE A 133 -10.57 -6.16 12.93
N THR A 134 -9.36 -6.60 13.22
CA THR A 134 -8.60 -6.15 14.39
C THR A 134 -7.47 -5.24 13.91
N PRO A 135 -7.25 -4.06 14.53
CA PRO A 135 -6.19 -3.14 14.13
C PRO A 135 -4.79 -3.69 14.42
N GLY A 136 -3.80 -3.26 13.63
CA GLY A 136 -2.40 -3.43 13.94
C GLY A 136 -1.93 -2.44 15.02
N GLY A 137 -0.86 -2.78 15.75
CA GLY A 137 -0.27 -1.94 16.80
C GLY A 137 1.06 -1.30 16.42
N GLU A 138 1.67 -1.67 15.31
CA GLU A 138 3.04 -1.30 14.98
C GLU A 138 3.14 -0.48 13.70
N GLN A 139 4.02 0.53 13.72
CA GLN A 139 4.48 1.22 12.53
C GLN A 139 5.57 0.38 11.86
N VAL A 140 5.48 0.19 10.56
CA VAL A 140 6.44 -0.64 9.81
C VAL A 140 7.14 0.19 8.75
N THR A 141 8.47 0.19 8.80
CA THR A 141 9.34 0.73 7.75
C THR A 141 10.18 -0.41 7.16
N VAL A 142 10.17 -0.52 5.84
CA VAL A 142 10.91 -1.52 5.09
C VAL A 142 12.00 -0.82 4.28
N GLU A 143 13.23 -1.33 4.35
CA GLU A 143 14.29 -0.87 3.46
C GLU A 143 14.40 -1.79 2.24
N TRP A 144 14.34 -1.19 1.04
CA TRP A 144 14.51 -1.88 -0.22
C TRP A 144 15.40 -1.06 -1.17
N ARG A 145 16.51 -1.66 -1.64
CA ARG A 145 17.47 -1.01 -2.56
C ARG A 145 17.87 0.41 -2.13
N GLY A 146 18.08 0.60 -0.82
CA GLY A 146 18.56 1.85 -0.22
C GLY A 146 17.49 2.94 -0.05
N VAL A 147 16.20 2.61 -0.20
CA VAL A 147 15.05 3.47 0.12
C VAL A 147 14.28 2.88 1.29
N ARG A 148 13.96 3.70 2.28
CA ARG A 148 13.14 3.34 3.44
C ARG A 148 11.67 3.68 3.15
N PHE A 149 10.81 2.67 3.11
CA PHE A 149 9.38 2.79 2.85
C PHE A 149 8.58 2.61 4.14
N ARG A 150 7.84 3.63 4.58
CA ARG A 150 6.79 3.52 5.61
C ARG A 150 5.54 2.95 4.95
N LEU A 151 4.96 1.91 5.57
CA LEU A 151 3.76 1.25 5.08
C LEU A 151 2.50 1.82 5.75
N SER A 152 1.42 2.03 4.97
CA SER A 152 0.13 2.46 5.47
C SER A 152 -1.01 2.00 4.55
N VAL A 153 -2.23 1.93 5.10
CA VAL A 153 -3.42 1.48 4.36
C VAL A 153 -4.55 2.49 4.52
N CYS A 154 -4.94 3.08 3.42
CA CYS A 154 -6.19 3.83 3.20
C CYS A 154 -6.50 4.85 4.31
N TYR A 155 -7.34 4.49 5.28
CA TYR A 155 -7.80 5.37 6.34
C TYR A 155 -6.68 5.91 7.23
N ASP A 156 -5.54 5.21 7.34
CA ASP A 156 -4.34 5.69 8.05
C ASP A 156 -3.88 7.06 7.54
N LEU A 157 -4.12 7.37 6.26
CA LEU A 157 -3.75 8.65 5.64
C LEU A 157 -4.36 9.86 6.37
N ARG A 158 -5.47 9.69 7.09
CA ARG A 158 -6.13 10.76 7.86
C ARG A 158 -5.44 11.10 9.18
N PHE A 159 -4.51 10.29 9.64
CA PHE A 159 -3.92 10.38 10.98
C PHE A 159 -2.44 10.80 10.90
N PRO A 160 -2.15 12.12 10.94
CA PRO A 160 -0.79 12.63 10.74
C PRO A 160 0.19 12.18 11.81
N LEU A 161 -0.24 12.03 13.07
CA LEU A 161 0.65 11.58 14.15
C LEU A 161 1.16 10.15 13.93
N TRP A 162 0.30 9.26 13.39
CA TRP A 162 0.68 7.90 13.05
C TRP A 162 1.70 7.83 11.91
N LEU A 163 1.60 8.75 10.97
CA LEU A 163 2.45 8.79 9.77
C LEU A 163 3.60 9.79 9.90
N ARG A 164 3.83 10.37 11.09
CA ARG A 164 4.88 11.36 11.27
C ARG A 164 6.26 10.76 11.03
N ASN A 165 7.02 11.40 10.13
CA ASN A 165 8.39 11.03 9.82
C ASN A 165 9.34 11.56 10.90
N ARG A 166 10.11 10.66 11.50
CA ARG A 166 11.17 10.99 12.48
C ARG A 166 12.55 10.79 11.86
N ASP A 167 12.69 11.14 10.58
CA ASP A 167 13.82 10.82 9.71
C ASP A 167 14.07 9.31 9.59
N ASP A 168 13.02 8.52 9.72
CA ASP A 168 13.05 7.05 9.71
C ASP A 168 12.50 6.45 8.42
N TYR A 169 12.02 7.29 7.45
CA TYR A 169 11.63 6.85 6.13
C TYR A 169 11.84 7.93 5.04
N ASP A 170 11.98 7.48 3.80
CA ASP A 170 12.21 8.30 2.61
C ASP A 170 10.96 8.40 1.73
N ALA A 171 10.09 7.38 1.80
CA ALA A 171 8.84 7.32 1.06
C ALA A 171 7.74 6.68 1.92
N LEU A 172 6.50 7.18 1.77
CA LEU A 172 5.29 6.63 2.36
C LEU A 172 4.51 5.88 1.27
N ILE A 173 4.21 4.60 1.48
CA ILE A 173 3.27 3.83 0.67
C ILE A 173 1.90 3.89 1.35
N CYS A 174 0.88 4.34 0.62
CA CYS A 174 -0.51 4.31 1.05
C CYS A 174 -1.36 3.61 -0.01
N VAL A 175 -1.69 2.34 0.21
CA VAL A 175 -2.60 1.58 -0.65
C VAL A 175 -4.04 1.80 -0.21
N ALA A 176 -4.98 1.98 -1.15
CA ALA A 176 -6.34 2.39 -0.83
C ALA A 176 -7.41 1.80 -1.76
N SER A 177 -8.62 1.72 -1.21
CA SER A 177 -9.90 1.73 -1.91
C SER A 177 -10.67 2.97 -1.48
N TRP A 178 -10.23 4.13 -1.99
CA TRP A 178 -10.72 5.45 -1.59
C TRP A 178 -11.84 5.90 -2.52
N PRO A 179 -13.10 6.07 -2.01
CA PRO A 179 -14.26 6.35 -2.85
C PRO A 179 -14.23 7.71 -3.53
N SER A 180 -14.85 7.79 -4.70
CA SER A 180 -14.94 9.00 -5.53
C SER A 180 -15.51 10.20 -4.79
N VAL A 181 -16.49 10.00 -3.91
CA VAL A 181 -17.12 11.09 -3.13
C VAL A 181 -16.16 11.77 -2.13
N ARG A 182 -15.00 11.18 -1.86
CA ARG A 182 -13.99 11.71 -0.94
C ARG A 182 -12.65 12.04 -1.61
N MET A 183 -12.60 12.13 -2.94
CA MET A 183 -11.35 12.34 -3.70
C MET A 183 -10.64 13.65 -3.39
N HIS A 184 -11.36 14.71 -3.03
CA HIS A 184 -10.72 15.94 -2.60
C HIS A 184 -9.83 15.72 -1.36
N ALA A 185 -10.33 15.00 -0.36
CA ALA A 185 -9.54 14.67 0.84
C ALA A 185 -8.32 13.79 0.51
N TRP A 186 -8.47 12.81 -0.40
CA TRP A 186 -7.38 11.96 -0.87
C TRP A 186 -6.22 12.80 -1.43
N LYS A 187 -6.52 13.64 -2.42
CA LYS A 187 -5.54 14.50 -3.11
C LYS A 187 -4.83 15.45 -2.13
N VAL A 188 -5.59 16.13 -1.27
CA VAL A 188 -5.01 17.08 -0.29
C VAL A 188 -4.15 16.38 0.76
N LEU A 189 -4.61 15.23 1.29
CA LEU A 189 -3.89 14.52 2.34
C LEU A 189 -2.59 13.90 1.81
N LEU A 190 -2.55 13.36 0.60
CA LEU A 190 -1.30 12.85 0.01
C LEU A 190 -0.25 13.97 -0.09
N GLN A 191 -0.64 15.15 -0.57
CA GLN A 191 0.26 16.31 -0.65
C GLN A 191 0.71 16.78 0.73
N ALA A 192 -0.22 16.88 1.70
CA ALA A 192 0.11 17.25 3.07
C ALA A 192 1.14 16.30 3.69
N ARG A 193 0.95 14.97 3.54
CA ARG A 193 1.92 13.96 4.04
C ARG A 193 3.29 14.12 3.40
N ALA A 194 3.36 14.42 2.10
CA ALA A 194 4.63 14.63 1.41
C ALA A 194 5.38 15.87 1.95
N ILE A 195 4.66 16.98 2.10
CA ILE A 195 5.25 18.27 2.52
C ILE A 195 5.71 18.22 3.99
N GLU A 196 4.81 17.84 4.91
CA GLU A 196 5.09 17.85 6.35
C GLU A 196 6.14 16.83 6.80
N ASN A 197 6.29 15.74 6.03
CA ASN A 197 7.23 14.66 6.30
C ASN A 197 8.46 14.69 5.40
N GLN A 198 8.56 15.69 4.51
CA GLN A 198 9.65 15.79 3.54
C GLN A 198 10.00 14.45 2.89
N CYS A 199 9.01 13.76 2.35
CA CYS A 199 9.15 12.43 1.76
C CYS A 199 8.40 12.31 0.44
N TYR A 200 8.70 11.28 -0.35
CA TYR A 200 7.81 10.85 -1.42
C TYR A 200 6.55 10.21 -0.84
N VAL A 201 5.39 10.40 -1.50
CA VAL A 201 4.15 9.69 -1.13
C VAL A 201 3.63 8.94 -2.34
N LEU A 202 3.51 7.62 -2.19
CA LEU A 202 3.01 6.69 -3.19
C LEU A 202 1.57 6.33 -2.81
N GLY A 203 0.60 7.11 -3.26
CA GLY A 203 -0.82 6.87 -3.05
C GLY A 203 -1.37 5.99 -4.18
N VAL A 204 -1.78 4.77 -3.86
CA VAL A 204 -2.28 3.80 -4.85
C VAL A 204 -3.74 3.50 -4.59
N ASN A 205 -4.61 3.88 -5.53
CA ASN A 205 -6.05 3.69 -5.43
C ASN A 205 -6.58 2.87 -6.59
N ARG A 206 -7.73 2.23 -6.40
CA ARG A 206 -8.44 1.48 -7.43
C ARG A 206 -9.38 2.37 -8.27
N ILE A 207 -9.84 1.85 -9.40
CA ILE A 207 -10.99 2.35 -10.18
C ILE A 207 -12.16 1.35 -10.13
N GLY A 208 -13.26 1.69 -10.79
CA GLY A 208 -14.44 0.84 -10.95
C GLY A 208 -15.44 1.00 -9.81
N HIS A 209 -16.17 -0.04 -9.51
CA HIS A 209 -17.18 -0.03 -8.44
C HIS A 209 -17.18 -1.34 -7.65
N ASP A 210 -17.80 -1.31 -6.50
CA ASP A 210 -18.19 -2.48 -5.70
C ASP A 210 -19.62 -2.27 -5.18
N PRO A 211 -20.22 -3.19 -4.42
CA PRO A 211 -21.59 -3.04 -3.92
C PRO A 211 -21.83 -1.81 -3.06
N TYR A 212 -20.77 -1.12 -2.60
CA TYR A 212 -20.87 -0.02 -1.63
C TYR A 212 -20.46 1.33 -2.20
N CYS A 213 -19.51 1.37 -3.15
CA CYS A 213 -18.86 2.60 -3.58
C CYS A 213 -18.45 2.57 -5.05
N ASP A 214 -18.35 3.79 -5.64
CA ASP A 214 -17.66 4.05 -6.89
C ASP A 214 -16.26 4.60 -6.63
N TYR A 215 -15.32 4.24 -7.50
CA TYR A 215 -13.90 4.60 -7.40
C TYR A 215 -13.42 5.22 -8.71
N SER A 216 -12.89 6.43 -8.63
CA SER A 216 -12.40 7.18 -9.80
C SER A 216 -10.89 7.02 -10.05
N GLY A 217 -10.18 6.29 -9.20
CA GLY A 217 -8.72 6.20 -9.29
C GLY A 217 -8.03 7.28 -8.46
N GLY A 218 -7.19 8.10 -9.09
CA GLY A 218 -6.38 9.10 -8.38
C GLY A 218 -5.13 8.50 -7.77
N THR A 219 -4.61 7.40 -8.34
CA THR A 219 -3.26 6.91 -8.04
C THR A 219 -2.25 7.99 -8.35
N THR A 220 -1.44 8.37 -7.35
CA THR A 220 -0.60 9.56 -7.41
C THR A 220 0.72 9.30 -6.71
N LEU A 221 1.81 9.71 -7.35
CA LEU A 221 3.08 9.94 -6.67
C LEU A 221 3.19 11.44 -6.36
N VAL A 222 3.43 11.79 -5.09
CA VAL A 222 3.71 13.17 -4.68
C VAL A 222 5.19 13.26 -4.30
N ASP A 223 5.89 14.26 -4.85
CA ASP A 223 7.29 14.51 -4.52
C ASP A 223 7.43 15.20 -3.14
N PRO A 224 8.63 15.28 -2.54
CA PRO A 224 8.84 15.90 -1.24
C PRO A 224 8.50 17.41 -1.17
N PHE A 225 8.24 18.05 -2.31
CA PHE A 225 7.81 19.46 -2.40
C PHE A 225 6.28 19.58 -2.54
N GLY A 226 5.55 18.46 -2.50
CA GLY A 226 4.10 18.43 -2.63
C GLY A 226 3.60 18.44 -4.08
N GLN A 227 4.46 18.22 -5.09
CA GLN A 227 4.05 18.20 -6.50
C GLN A 227 3.52 16.81 -6.88
N PRO A 228 2.25 16.70 -7.31
CA PRO A 228 1.66 15.41 -7.69
C PRO A 228 1.91 15.07 -9.15
N THR A 229 2.10 13.77 -9.42
CA THR A 229 1.95 13.15 -10.74
C THR A 229 0.95 12.01 -10.59
N SER A 230 -0.12 12.02 -11.38
CA SER A 230 -1.26 11.11 -11.19
C SER A 230 -1.59 10.32 -12.45
N CYS A 231 -2.18 9.12 -12.26
CA CYS A 231 -2.92 8.42 -13.31
C CYS A 231 -4.14 9.24 -13.76
N PRO A 232 -4.63 9.04 -15.01
CA PRO A 232 -5.92 9.53 -15.41
C PRO A 232 -7.06 8.96 -14.55
N ASP A 233 -8.09 9.78 -14.30
CA ASP A 233 -9.28 9.32 -13.60
C ASP A 233 -10.04 8.28 -14.46
N HIS A 234 -10.63 7.25 -13.82
CA HIS A 234 -11.43 6.18 -14.42
C HIS A 234 -10.73 5.26 -15.43
N GLU A 235 -9.40 5.36 -15.57
CA GLU A 235 -8.63 4.53 -16.50
C GLU A 235 -7.69 3.58 -15.75
N ALA A 236 -7.61 2.31 -16.20
CA ALA A 236 -6.58 1.41 -15.73
C ALA A 236 -5.20 1.88 -16.23
N CYS A 237 -4.28 2.09 -15.29
CA CYS A 237 -3.00 2.75 -15.56
C CYS A 237 -1.90 2.19 -14.66
N VAL A 238 -0.65 2.24 -15.14
CA VAL A 238 0.51 2.08 -14.27
C VAL A 238 1.34 3.34 -14.32
N LEU A 239 1.38 4.06 -13.21
CA LEU A 239 2.18 5.26 -13.05
C LEU A 239 3.62 4.87 -12.70
N THR A 240 4.54 4.99 -13.66
CA THR A 240 5.96 4.70 -13.43
C THR A 240 6.71 6.00 -13.20
N GLN A 241 7.44 6.09 -12.07
CA GLN A 241 8.17 7.27 -11.66
C GLN A 241 9.50 6.92 -10.96
N THR A 242 10.45 7.86 -10.98
CA THR A 242 11.75 7.70 -10.31
C THR A 242 11.82 8.51 -9.03
N LEU A 243 12.21 7.85 -7.93
CA LEU A 243 12.54 8.50 -6.66
C LEU A 243 14.00 8.96 -6.67
N ASP A 244 14.22 10.27 -6.62
CA ASP A 244 15.57 10.88 -6.56
C ASP A 244 15.97 11.11 -5.08
N LEU A 245 16.64 10.12 -4.49
CA LEU A 245 17.11 10.19 -3.10
C LEU A 245 18.22 11.23 -2.89
N LYS A 246 19.00 11.55 -3.93
CA LYS A 246 20.02 12.59 -3.80
C LYS A 246 19.36 13.95 -3.64
N ARG A 247 18.32 14.23 -4.44
CA ARG A 247 17.52 15.44 -4.34
C ARG A 247 16.79 15.51 -2.98
N LEU A 248 16.18 14.43 -2.51
CA LEU A 248 15.54 14.34 -1.21
C LEU A 248 16.50 14.66 -0.07
N ARG A 249 17.63 13.98 -0.01
CA ARG A 249 18.65 14.22 1.04
C ARG A 249 19.23 15.64 0.99
N SER A 250 19.42 16.19 -0.20
CA SER A 250 19.84 17.59 -0.36
C SER A 250 18.79 18.56 0.15
N PHE A 251 17.52 18.29 -0.10
CA PHE A 251 16.39 19.10 0.38
C PHE A 251 16.33 19.11 1.92
N ARG A 252 16.34 17.94 2.56
CA ARG A 252 16.32 17.82 4.03
C ARG A 252 17.49 18.56 4.69
N ARG A 253 18.71 18.46 4.14
CA ARG A 253 19.87 19.20 4.68
C ARG A 253 19.75 20.71 4.55
N LYS A 254 19.12 21.21 3.48
CA LYS A 254 18.94 22.67 3.25
C LYS A 254 17.79 23.27 4.04
N PHE A 255 16.79 22.45 4.36
CA PHE A 255 15.58 22.86 5.06
C PHE A 255 15.17 21.76 6.05
N PRO A 256 15.81 21.70 7.25
CA PRO A 256 15.76 20.54 8.15
C PRO A 256 14.51 20.55 9.04
N VAL A 257 13.30 20.62 8.48
CA VAL A 257 12.02 20.65 9.22
C VAL A 257 11.83 19.43 10.12
N LEU A 258 12.40 18.28 9.76
CA LEU A 258 12.28 17.06 10.57
C LEU A 258 13.07 17.14 11.89
N GLU A 259 14.07 18.02 11.99
CA GLU A 259 14.84 18.25 13.22
C GLU A 259 14.10 19.17 14.22
N GLU A 260 13.10 19.91 13.75
CA GLU A 260 12.32 20.89 14.54
C GLU A 260 10.98 20.32 15.04
N MET A 261 10.82 18.99 15.01
CA MET A 261 9.57 18.34 15.40
C MET A 261 9.32 18.40 16.90
N ASP A 262 8.04 18.61 17.25
CA ASP A 262 7.59 18.39 18.63
C ASP A 262 7.78 16.94 19.08
N ALA A 263 8.11 16.75 20.35
CA ALA A 263 8.14 15.43 20.96
C ALA A 263 6.71 14.84 20.96
N ILE A 264 6.52 13.69 20.31
CA ILE A 264 5.25 12.98 20.39
C ILE A 264 5.17 12.30 21.78
N PRO A 265 4.11 12.56 22.58
CA PRO A 265 3.94 11.91 23.86
C PRO A 265 3.98 10.38 23.72
N GLN A 266 4.65 9.70 24.65
CA GLN A 266 4.80 8.22 24.68
C GLN A 266 3.47 7.45 24.77
N VAL A 267 2.36 8.14 24.99
CA VAL A 267 0.99 7.55 25.06
C VAL A 267 0.49 7.02 23.71
N LEU A 268 1.22 7.27 22.61
CA LEU A 268 0.85 6.86 21.24
C LEU A 268 1.78 5.77 20.66
N THR A 269 2.58 5.14 21.51
CA THR A 269 3.45 4.02 21.09
C THR A 269 3.02 2.72 21.75
#